data_3a2d00bf8604578fb1d1fa9311081d1e
#
_entry.id   3a2d00bf8604578fb1d1fa9311081d1e
#
_cell.length_a   1.000
_cell.length_b   1.000
_cell.length_c   1.000
_cell.angle_alpha   90.00
_cell.angle_beta   90.00
_cell.angle_gamma   90.00
#
_symmetry.space_group_name_H-M   'P 1'
#
loop_
_entity.id
_entity.type
_entity.pdbx_description
1 polymer ?
#
loop_
_entity_poly.entity_id
_entity_poly.type
_entity_poly.pdbx_seq_one_letter_code
_entity_poly.pdbx_strand_id
1 'polypeptide(L)'
;MNIKTKLLLSIGLLTGMIILLVSLSVIYLQMLTAAEPDSPIASTGLKQAVVWVAIIGGICIVCGITLAIWLPQSINRPIKELTDGILEIANRKKKKRLNISDKNEEFKNVVNSFNRMAQHLSEYRSTTLSTLLAHKKFLEAIINSISDPIIGLDPDRKILFINSEALNILNLKKENTIFKSAEEISLKNDLLRKLIRELVSPNPQKEPIKIYADNKESYFKASYIEIDNTNHDSEEPEKLGHVIILKNITEFKELDSAKTTFISTISHELKTPISAIMMSLQLLEDRRIGSLNKEQEQLSQSIKENGERLLNITGELLNMTQVEAGKLQLMPKITRPIELIEYAIKANQVQADKFNIHIEVDYDENTKKLFVDSDKIAWVLTNLVSNAIRYSKENGRVIIGTHQDGNMVEIYVQDFGKGIDPRYHQSIFDRYFRVPGTKVQGSGLGLSISKDFVEAHGGTLSVESELGKGSRFILRLKS
;
A
#
# COMPACT_ATOMS: atom_id res chain seq x y z
N MET A 1 0.16 -25.63 -65.77
CA MET A 1 -0.14 -24.50 -66.69
C MET A 1 -0.77 -23.39 -65.87
N ASN A 2 -0.18 -22.21 -65.91
CA ASN A 2 -0.62 -21.02 -65.17
C ASN A 2 -2.03 -20.59 -65.49
N ILE A 3 -2.77 -20.01 -64.50
CA ILE A 3 -4.14 -19.47 -64.73
C ILE A 3 -4.12 -18.46 -65.90
N LYS A 4 -3.11 -17.62 -65.94
CA LYS A 4 -2.89 -16.64 -67.03
C LYS A 4 -2.76 -17.35 -68.39
N THR A 5 -2.01 -18.44 -68.46
CA THR A 5 -1.80 -19.22 -69.69
C THR A 5 -3.07 -19.96 -70.11
N LYS A 6 -3.87 -20.52 -69.16
CA LYS A 6 -5.17 -21.15 -69.41
C LYS A 6 -6.16 -20.12 -69.97
N LEU A 7 -6.21 -18.92 -69.37
CA LEU A 7 -7.10 -17.84 -69.80
C LEU A 7 -6.73 -17.30 -71.19
N LEU A 8 -5.43 -17.03 -71.45
CA LEU A 8 -4.91 -16.63 -72.73
C LEU A 8 -5.16 -17.67 -73.83
N LEU A 9 -4.97 -18.97 -73.54
CA LEU A 9 -5.17 -20.05 -74.45
C LEU A 9 -6.65 -20.22 -74.80
N SER A 10 -7.56 -20.09 -73.79
CA SER A 10 -9.00 -20.18 -74.03
C SER A 10 -9.54 -18.98 -74.83
N ILE A 11 -9.08 -17.75 -74.52
CA ILE A 11 -9.43 -16.55 -75.29
C ILE A 11 -8.85 -16.64 -76.70
N GLY A 12 -7.59 -17.08 -76.86
CA GLY A 12 -6.92 -17.22 -78.16
C GLY A 12 -7.61 -18.27 -79.04
N LEU A 13 -8.04 -19.38 -78.44
CA LEU A 13 -8.76 -20.42 -79.13
C LEU A 13 -10.17 -19.95 -79.58
N LEU A 14 -10.88 -19.24 -78.72
CA LEU A 14 -12.20 -18.69 -79.03
C LEU A 14 -12.12 -17.60 -80.11
N THR A 15 -11.13 -16.68 -80.03
CA THR A 15 -10.90 -15.61 -81.02
C THR A 15 -10.46 -16.24 -82.36
N GLY A 16 -9.57 -17.26 -82.36
CA GLY A 16 -9.14 -17.96 -83.59
C GLY A 16 -10.31 -18.65 -84.32
N MET A 17 -11.20 -19.31 -83.51
CA MET A 17 -12.38 -19.91 -84.06
C MET A 17 -13.40 -18.93 -84.64
N ILE A 18 -13.58 -17.75 -84.02
CA ILE A 18 -14.45 -16.70 -84.50
C ILE A 18 -13.87 -16.13 -85.85
N ILE A 19 -12.56 -15.90 -85.91
CA ILE A 19 -11.90 -15.42 -87.10
C ILE A 19 -12.02 -16.43 -88.26
N LEU A 20 -11.87 -17.72 -87.95
CA LEU A 20 -12.01 -18.77 -88.92
C LEU A 20 -13.45 -18.85 -89.47
N LEU A 21 -14.44 -18.70 -88.59
CA LEU A 21 -15.86 -18.70 -88.95
C LEU A 21 -16.23 -17.50 -89.80
N VAL A 22 -15.71 -16.28 -89.46
CA VAL A 22 -15.90 -15.06 -90.23
C VAL A 22 -15.22 -15.19 -91.59
N SER A 23 -13.96 -15.66 -91.67
CA SER A 23 -13.23 -15.80 -92.89
C SER A 23 -13.90 -16.81 -93.89
N LEU A 24 -14.39 -17.95 -93.34
CA LEU A 24 -15.13 -18.90 -94.16
C LEU A 24 -16.48 -18.33 -94.66
N SER A 25 -17.20 -17.55 -93.81
CA SER A 25 -18.43 -16.87 -94.26
C SER A 25 -18.19 -15.81 -95.33
N VAL A 26 -17.06 -15.05 -95.26
CA VAL A 26 -16.66 -14.08 -96.25
C VAL A 26 -16.27 -14.78 -97.55
N ILE A 27 -15.50 -15.84 -97.56
CA ILE A 27 -15.15 -16.65 -98.70
C ILE A 27 -16.40 -17.22 -99.31
N TYR A 28 -17.33 -17.69 -98.53
CA TYR A 28 -18.61 -18.18 -98.96
C TYR A 28 -19.43 -17.07 -99.63
N LEU A 29 -19.50 -15.86 -99.13
CA LEU A 29 -20.17 -14.72 -99.64
C LEU A 29 -19.56 -14.29 -100.99
N GLN A 30 -18.23 -14.32 -101.12
CA GLN A 30 -17.49 -14.03 -102.33
C GLN A 30 -17.77 -15.10 -103.44
N MET A 31 -17.84 -16.35 -103.04
CA MET A 31 -18.24 -17.42 -104.00
C MET A 31 -19.68 -17.26 -104.50
N LEU A 32 -20.61 -16.83 -103.61
CA LEU A 32 -21.99 -16.53 -103.97
C LEU A 32 -22.11 -15.33 -104.96
N THR A 33 -21.28 -14.31 -104.81
CA THR A 33 -21.31 -13.15 -105.68
C THR A 33 -20.56 -13.33 -107.01
N ALA A 34 -19.67 -14.35 -107.15
CA ALA A 34 -18.87 -14.67 -108.26
C ALA A 34 -19.46 -15.77 -109.17
N ALA A 35 -20.51 -16.48 -108.72
CA ALA A 35 -21.11 -17.55 -109.48
C ALA A 35 -22.21 -17.07 -110.39
N GLU A 36 -22.10 -17.41 -111.76
CA GLU A 36 -23.20 -17.23 -112.69
C GLU A 36 -24.40 -18.09 -112.25
N PRO A 37 -25.65 -17.53 -112.33
CA PRO A 37 -26.81 -18.10 -111.68
C PRO A 37 -27.24 -19.53 -112.12
N ASP A 38 -26.79 -20.00 -113.31
CA ASP A 38 -27.28 -21.22 -113.93
C ASP A 38 -26.26 -22.40 -114.08
N SER A 39 -25.12 -22.39 -113.41
CA SER A 39 -24.14 -23.47 -113.52
C SER A 39 -24.34 -24.59 -112.48
N PRO A 40 -24.40 -25.93 -112.89
CA PRO A 40 -24.61 -27.05 -111.99
C PRO A 40 -23.50 -27.23 -110.92
N ILE A 41 -22.32 -26.63 -111.14
CA ILE A 41 -21.14 -26.65 -110.28
C ILE A 41 -21.35 -25.71 -109.07
N ALA A 42 -22.00 -24.57 -109.30
CA ALA A 42 -22.27 -23.58 -108.27
C ALA A 42 -23.25 -24.10 -107.18
N SER A 43 -24.25 -24.88 -107.55
CA SER A 43 -25.24 -25.41 -106.60
C SER A 43 -24.68 -26.51 -105.70
N THR A 44 -23.71 -27.34 -106.17
CA THR A 44 -23.09 -28.40 -105.42
C THR A 44 -22.03 -27.79 -104.42
N GLY A 45 -21.23 -26.86 -104.88
CA GLY A 45 -20.26 -26.11 -104.03
C GLY A 45 -20.93 -25.33 -102.89
N LEU A 46 -22.11 -24.72 -103.17
CA LEU A 46 -22.93 -24.01 -102.20
C LEU A 46 -23.43 -24.89 -101.10
N LYS A 47 -23.95 -26.08 -101.42
CA LYS A 47 -24.41 -27.03 -100.40
C LYS A 47 -23.30 -27.57 -99.53
N GLN A 48 -22.12 -27.85 -100.08
CA GLN A 48 -20.95 -28.22 -99.32
C GLN A 48 -20.45 -27.18 -98.37
N ALA A 49 -20.36 -25.88 -98.82
CA ALA A 49 -19.97 -24.79 -98.00
C ALA A 49 -20.91 -24.50 -96.82
N VAL A 50 -22.25 -24.61 -97.04
CA VAL A 50 -23.23 -24.46 -96.01
C VAL A 50 -23.03 -25.60 -94.92
N VAL A 51 -22.74 -26.80 -95.41
CA VAL A 51 -22.48 -27.91 -94.46
C VAL A 51 -21.24 -27.70 -93.68
N TRP A 52 -20.15 -27.20 -94.24
CA TRP A 52 -18.91 -26.89 -93.49
C TRP A 52 -19.08 -25.71 -92.50
N VAL A 53 -19.78 -24.64 -92.84
CA VAL A 53 -20.09 -23.54 -91.96
C VAL A 53 -20.96 -24.01 -90.78
N ALA A 54 -21.97 -24.92 -91.07
CA ALA A 54 -22.79 -25.51 -90.01
C ALA A 54 -21.97 -26.42 -89.03
N ILE A 55 -21.05 -27.23 -89.63
CA ILE A 55 -20.17 -28.10 -88.78
C ILE A 55 -19.23 -27.27 -87.95
N ILE A 56 -18.54 -26.28 -88.51
CA ILE A 56 -17.60 -25.40 -87.74
C ILE A 56 -18.37 -24.59 -86.72
N GLY A 57 -19.52 -24.02 -87.08
CA GLY A 57 -20.41 -23.33 -86.13
C GLY A 57 -20.83 -24.22 -84.96
N GLY A 58 -21.19 -25.45 -85.23
CA GLY A 58 -21.54 -26.48 -84.21
C GLY A 58 -20.33 -26.72 -83.25
N ILE A 59 -19.14 -26.92 -83.82
CA ILE A 59 -17.91 -27.10 -83.04
C ILE A 59 -17.62 -25.90 -82.14
N CYS A 60 -17.79 -24.68 -82.70
CA CYS A 60 -17.60 -23.43 -81.95
C CYS A 60 -18.55 -23.32 -80.76
N ILE A 61 -19.81 -23.66 -80.96
CA ILE A 61 -20.81 -23.63 -79.90
C ILE A 61 -20.45 -24.68 -78.80
N VAL A 62 -20.10 -25.89 -79.19
CA VAL A 62 -19.71 -26.94 -78.20
C VAL A 62 -18.45 -26.53 -77.43
N CYS A 63 -17.44 -26.01 -78.11
CA CYS A 63 -16.25 -25.47 -77.45
C CYS A 63 -16.55 -24.26 -76.56
N GLY A 64 -17.43 -23.36 -76.97
CA GLY A 64 -17.86 -22.20 -76.15
C GLY A 64 -18.57 -22.66 -74.87
N ILE A 65 -19.48 -23.65 -74.97
CA ILE A 65 -20.19 -24.19 -73.82
C ILE A 65 -19.22 -24.92 -72.90
N THR A 66 -18.31 -25.73 -73.42
CA THR A 66 -17.31 -26.43 -72.59
C THR A 66 -16.38 -25.46 -71.83
N LEU A 67 -15.93 -24.41 -72.50
CA LEU A 67 -15.12 -23.34 -71.86
C LEU A 67 -15.93 -22.54 -70.82
N ALA A 68 -17.19 -22.23 -71.11
CA ALA A 68 -18.08 -21.52 -70.21
C ALA A 68 -18.35 -22.30 -68.88
N ILE A 69 -18.37 -23.65 -68.94
CA ILE A 69 -18.54 -24.50 -67.76
C ILE A 69 -17.20 -24.73 -67.09
N TRP A 70 -16.14 -25.00 -67.83
CA TRP A 70 -14.86 -25.39 -67.23
C TRP A 70 -14.10 -24.27 -66.59
N LEU A 71 -14.12 -23.02 -67.15
CA LEU A 71 -13.38 -21.89 -66.65
C LEU A 71 -13.86 -21.42 -65.26
N PRO A 72 -15.16 -21.20 -65.00
CA PRO A 72 -15.67 -20.85 -63.67
C PRO A 72 -15.37 -21.92 -62.61
N GLN A 73 -15.46 -23.20 -62.96
CA GLN A 73 -15.17 -24.29 -62.02
C GLN A 73 -13.69 -24.34 -61.61
N SER A 74 -12.77 -24.04 -62.53
CA SER A 74 -11.33 -24.09 -62.26
C SER A 74 -10.79 -22.88 -61.51
N ILE A 75 -11.54 -21.77 -61.43
CA ILE A 75 -11.11 -20.53 -60.76
C ILE A 75 -11.97 -20.22 -59.55
N ASN A 76 -13.31 -20.23 -59.68
CA ASN A 76 -14.20 -19.79 -58.60
C ASN A 76 -14.25 -20.75 -57.41
N ARG A 77 -14.16 -22.08 -57.66
CA ARG A 77 -14.20 -23.05 -56.61
C ARG A 77 -13.04 -22.97 -55.62
N PRO A 78 -11.75 -22.90 -56.05
CA PRO A 78 -10.63 -22.71 -55.15
C PRO A 78 -10.68 -21.36 -54.40
N ILE A 79 -11.12 -20.28 -55.06
CA ILE A 79 -11.27 -18.97 -54.41
C ILE A 79 -12.34 -19.04 -53.31
N LYS A 80 -13.46 -19.66 -53.56
CA LYS A 80 -14.54 -19.82 -52.58
C LYS A 80 -14.08 -20.66 -51.38
N GLU A 81 -13.39 -21.77 -51.60
CA GLU A 81 -12.85 -22.62 -50.54
C GLU A 81 -11.81 -21.85 -49.68
N LEU A 82 -10.98 -20.98 -50.28
CA LEU A 82 -10.07 -20.05 -49.59
C LEU A 82 -10.84 -19.02 -48.73
N THR A 83 -11.86 -18.39 -49.32
CA THR A 83 -12.67 -17.37 -48.66
C THR A 83 -13.41 -17.96 -47.45
N ASP A 84 -14.02 -19.14 -47.66
CA ASP A 84 -14.73 -19.85 -46.60
C ASP A 84 -13.75 -20.27 -45.45
N GLY A 85 -12.52 -20.68 -45.79
CA GLY A 85 -11.49 -21.00 -44.80
C GLY A 85 -11.02 -19.77 -44.02
N ILE A 86 -10.89 -18.61 -44.65
CA ILE A 86 -10.55 -17.33 -43.98
C ILE A 86 -11.67 -16.95 -43.00
N LEU A 87 -12.94 -17.08 -43.42
CA LEU A 87 -14.10 -16.78 -42.56
C LEU A 87 -14.23 -17.77 -41.39
N GLU A 88 -13.93 -19.04 -41.58
CA GLU A 88 -13.91 -20.04 -40.49
C GLU A 88 -12.84 -19.71 -39.42
N ILE A 89 -11.64 -19.27 -39.84
CA ILE A 89 -10.59 -18.86 -38.90
C ILE A 89 -10.96 -17.56 -38.21
N ALA A 90 -11.51 -16.59 -38.93
CA ALA A 90 -11.98 -15.33 -38.35
C ALA A 90 -13.09 -15.53 -37.32
N ASN A 91 -14.01 -16.48 -37.58
CA ASN A 91 -15.14 -16.79 -36.71
C ASN A 91 -14.83 -17.84 -35.61
N ARG A 92 -13.54 -18.12 -35.33
CA ARG A 92 -13.09 -19.05 -34.26
C ARG A 92 -13.56 -20.50 -34.38
N LYS A 93 -14.08 -20.95 -35.53
CA LYS A 93 -14.55 -22.31 -35.75
C LYS A 93 -13.45 -23.17 -36.37
N LYS A 94 -12.83 -24.03 -35.56
CA LYS A 94 -11.93 -25.16 -35.89
C LYS A 94 -10.64 -24.91 -36.68
N LYS A 95 -9.56 -25.60 -36.25
CA LYS A 95 -8.28 -25.79 -36.96
C LYS A 95 -8.51 -26.64 -38.23
N LYS A 96 -8.92 -26.08 -39.34
CA LYS A 96 -9.03 -26.76 -40.60
C LYS A 96 -7.90 -26.39 -41.52
N ARG A 97 -7.02 -27.34 -41.85
CA ARG A 97 -6.06 -27.13 -42.94
C ARG A 97 -6.84 -27.20 -44.26
N LEU A 98 -6.67 -26.18 -45.09
CA LEU A 98 -7.18 -26.21 -46.45
C LEU A 98 -6.36 -27.24 -47.22
N ASN A 99 -7.06 -28.24 -47.77
CA ASN A 99 -6.48 -29.28 -48.62
C ASN A 99 -7.13 -29.16 -49.98
N ILE A 100 -6.63 -28.28 -50.82
CA ILE A 100 -7.14 -28.08 -52.19
C ILE A 100 -6.35 -29.02 -53.10
N SER A 101 -7.05 -30.02 -53.66
CA SER A 101 -6.52 -30.97 -54.60
C SER A 101 -6.44 -30.39 -56.03
N ASP A 102 -5.97 -29.16 -56.18
CA ASP A 102 -5.81 -28.56 -57.49
C ASP A 102 -4.38 -28.71 -58.05
N LYS A 103 -4.24 -29.05 -59.36
CA LYS A 103 -2.97 -29.24 -60.03
C LYS A 103 -2.28 -27.91 -60.35
N ASN A 104 -2.87 -26.78 -59.98
CA ASN A 104 -2.31 -25.45 -60.22
C ASN A 104 -1.29 -25.06 -59.14
N GLU A 105 -0.08 -24.83 -59.56
CA GLU A 105 1.06 -24.48 -58.67
C GLU A 105 0.87 -23.13 -57.96
N GLU A 106 0.19 -22.17 -58.60
CA GLU A 106 -0.11 -20.85 -58.04
C GLU A 106 -1.10 -20.96 -56.86
N PHE A 107 -2.18 -21.70 -57.00
CA PHE A 107 -3.12 -21.96 -55.94
C PHE A 107 -2.49 -22.75 -54.79
N LYS A 108 -1.61 -23.68 -55.09
CA LYS A 108 -0.86 -24.44 -54.07
C LYS A 108 0.00 -23.57 -53.22
N ASN A 109 0.67 -22.56 -53.81
CA ASN A 109 1.49 -21.58 -53.09
C ASN A 109 0.64 -20.67 -52.18
N VAL A 110 -0.51 -20.21 -52.65
CA VAL A 110 -1.48 -19.43 -51.86
C VAL A 110 -2.03 -20.25 -50.67
N VAL A 111 -2.42 -21.48 -50.92
CA VAL A 111 -2.90 -22.39 -49.86
C VAL A 111 -1.82 -22.69 -48.82
N ASN A 112 -0.61 -22.93 -49.27
CA ASN A 112 0.52 -23.16 -48.33
C ASN A 112 0.82 -21.93 -47.49
N SER A 113 0.83 -20.72 -48.10
CA SER A 113 1.03 -19.45 -47.36
C SER A 113 -0.10 -19.19 -46.37
N PHE A 114 -1.34 -19.46 -46.80
CA PHE A 114 -2.51 -19.38 -45.90
C PHE A 114 -2.42 -20.37 -44.74
N ASN A 115 -2.10 -21.63 -44.99
CA ASN A 115 -1.94 -22.65 -43.94
C ASN A 115 -0.81 -22.28 -42.94
N ARG A 116 0.33 -21.72 -43.43
CA ARG A 116 1.39 -21.18 -42.55
C ARG A 116 0.89 -20.04 -41.70
N MET A 117 0.21 -19.05 -42.28
CA MET A 117 -0.36 -17.93 -41.53
C MET A 117 -1.36 -18.38 -40.47
N ALA A 118 -2.25 -19.34 -40.82
CA ALA A 118 -3.21 -19.89 -39.90
C ALA A 118 -2.53 -20.69 -38.75
N GLN A 119 -1.45 -21.38 -39.05
CA GLN A 119 -0.63 -22.06 -38.04
C GLN A 119 0.03 -21.07 -37.10
N HIS A 120 0.73 -20.05 -37.62
CA HIS A 120 1.37 -19.01 -36.82
C HIS A 120 0.38 -18.27 -35.92
N LEU A 121 -0.81 -17.91 -36.46
CA LEU A 121 -1.87 -17.28 -35.65
C LEU A 121 -2.36 -18.19 -34.53
N SER A 122 -2.52 -19.48 -34.79
CA SER A 122 -2.93 -20.47 -33.79
C SER A 122 -1.84 -20.65 -32.71
N GLU A 123 -0.58 -20.75 -33.10
CA GLU A 123 0.57 -20.85 -32.19
C GLU A 123 0.70 -19.58 -31.33
N TYR A 124 0.65 -18.40 -31.96
CA TYR A 124 0.71 -17.13 -31.24
C TYR A 124 -0.40 -17.00 -30.19
N ARG A 125 -1.66 -17.32 -30.56
CA ARG A 125 -2.79 -17.29 -29.63
C ARG A 125 -2.62 -18.29 -28.49
N SER A 126 -2.20 -19.53 -28.79
CA SER A 126 -2.02 -20.56 -27.76
C SER A 126 -0.88 -20.22 -26.82
N THR A 127 0.23 -19.69 -27.34
CA THR A 127 1.39 -19.27 -26.55
C THR A 127 1.04 -18.07 -25.68
N THR A 128 0.42 -17.03 -26.24
CA THR A 128 0.02 -15.84 -25.46
C THR A 128 -0.97 -16.20 -24.35
N LEU A 129 -1.99 -17.02 -24.66
CA LEU A 129 -2.96 -17.43 -23.66
C LEU A 129 -2.32 -18.31 -22.57
N SER A 130 -1.44 -19.25 -22.96
CA SER A 130 -0.73 -20.10 -21.99
C SER A 130 0.20 -19.27 -21.10
N THR A 131 0.89 -18.28 -21.66
CA THR A 131 1.76 -17.36 -20.92
C THR A 131 0.95 -16.51 -19.94
N LEU A 132 -0.18 -15.94 -20.37
CA LEU A 132 -1.06 -15.17 -19.48
C LEU A 132 -1.63 -16.03 -18.35
N LEU A 133 -2.04 -17.27 -18.65
CA LEU A 133 -2.53 -18.21 -17.63
C LEU A 133 -1.41 -18.64 -16.67
N ALA A 134 -0.19 -18.82 -17.17
CA ALA A 134 0.98 -19.10 -16.32
C ALA A 134 1.32 -17.92 -15.40
N HIS A 135 1.34 -16.69 -15.94
CA HIS A 135 1.54 -15.49 -15.12
C HIS A 135 0.44 -15.32 -14.07
N LYS A 136 -0.82 -15.50 -14.44
CA LYS A 136 -1.93 -15.45 -13.48
C LYS A 136 -1.74 -16.46 -12.34
N LYS A 137 -1.46 -17.74 -12.67
CA LYS A 137 -1.20 -18.78 -11.66
C LYS A 137 0.00 -18.46 -10.77
N PHE A 138 1.05 -17.90 -11.35
CA PHE A 138 2.24 -17.49 -10.62
C PHE A 138 1.93 -16.36 -9.62
N LEU A 139 1.20 -15.32 -10.06
CA LEU A 139 0.77 -14.24 -9.17
C LEU A 139 -0.16 -14.75 -8.06
N GLU A 140 -1.13 -15.61 -8.38
CA GLU A 140 -1.99 -16.24 -7.37
C GLU A 140 -1.17 -17.06 -6.36
N ALA A 141 -0.15 -17.79 -6.80
CA ALA A 141 0.73 -18.55 -5.92
C ALA A 141 1.54 -17.63 -4.99
N ILE A 142 2.11 -16.54 -5.52
CA ILE A 142 2.83 -15.54 -4.71
C ILE A 142 1.90 -14.95 -3.65
N ILE A 143 0.74 -14.45 -4.05
CA ILE A 143 -0.22 -13.82 -3.13
C ILE A 143 -0.67 -14.80 -2.04
N ASN A 144 -0.87 -16.07 -2.38
CA ASN A 144 -1.24 -17.10 -1.40
C ASN A 144 -0.07 -17.61 -0.53
N SER A 145 1.18 -17.36 -0.92
CA SER A 145 2.35 -17.67 -0.09
C SER A 145 2.63 -16.60 1.00
N ILE A 146 1.98 -15.45 0.89
CA ILE A 146 2.10 -14.38 1.88
C ILE A 146 1.21 -14.71 3.08
N SER A 147 1.83 -14.71 4.27
CA SER A 147 1.13 -15.03 5.54
C SER A 147 0.22 -13.91 6.03
N ASP A 148 0.38 -12.68 5.52
CA ASP A 148 -0.50 -11.58 5.85
C ASP A 148 -1.79 -11.66 5.00
N PRO A 149 -2.98 -11.46 5.57
CA PRO A 149 -4.24 -11.37 4.83
C PRO A 149 -4.24 -10.20 3.84
N ILE A 150 -4.57 -10.50 2.57
CA ILE A 150 -4.59 -9.51 1.49
C ILE A 150 -5.92 -9.58 0.76
N ILE A 151 -6.54 -8.41 0.54
CA ILE A 151 -7.79 -8.23 -0.20
C ILE A 151 -7.57 -7.14 -1.24
N GLY A 152 -7.77 -7.45 -2.50
CA GLY A 152 -7.74 -6.48 -3.60
C GLY A 152 -9.14 -6.15 -4.09
N LEU A 153 -9.42 -4.86 -4.23
CA LEU A 153 -10.70 -4.31 -4.64
C LEU A 153 -10.54 -3.52 -5.94
N ASP A 154 -11.52 -3.56 -6.82
CA ASP A 154 -11.60 -2.66 -7.96
C ASP A 154 -12.08 -1.25 -7.54
N PRO A 155 -12.13 -0.26 -8.46
CA PRO A 155 -12.65 1.07 -8.16
C PRO A 155 -14.12 1.06 -7.68
N ASP A 156 -14.91 0.07 -8.10
CA ASP A 156 -16.30 -0.15 -7.66
C ASP A 156 -16.40 -0.94 -6.35
N ARG A 157 -15.26 -1.22 -5.68
CA ARG A 157 -15.14 -2.01 -4.43
C ARG A 157 -15.60 -3.46 -4.56
N LYS A 158 -15.53 -4.06 -5.75
CA LYS A 158 -15.70 -5.51 -5.93
C LYS A 158 -14.38 -6.21 -5.62
N ILE A 159 -14.44 -7.36 -4.98
CA ILE A 159 -13.26 -8.12 -4.61
C ILE A 159 -12.66 -8.77 -5.87
N LEU A 160 -11.50 -8.28 -6.32
CA LEU A 160 -10.75 -8.81 -7.45
C LEU A 160 -9.97 -10.06 -7.08
N PHE A 161 -9.32 -10.01 -5.92
CA PHE A 161 -8.57 -11.13 -5.37
C PHE A 161 -8.57 -11.09 -3.84
N ILE A 162 -8.39 -12.26 -3.25
CA ILE A 162 -8.30 -12.46 -1.82
C ILE A 162 -7.42 -13.69 -1.60
N ASN A 163 -6.42 -13.61 -0.72
CA ASN A 163 -5.55 -14.74 -0.44
C ASN A 163 -6.16 -15.72 0.57
N SER A 164 -5.53 -16.88 0.72
CA SER A 164 -5.99 -17.93 1.63
C SER A 164 -6.10 -17.46 3.08
N GLU A 165 -5.14 -16.65 3.55
CA GLU A 165 -5.15 -16.13 4.92
C GLU A 165 -6.31 -15.16 5.17
N ALA A 166 -6.61 -14.28 4.20
CA ALA A 166 -7.77 -13.40 4.31
C ALA A 166 -9.10 -14.18 4.29
N LEU A 167 -9.20 -15.24 3.47
CA LEU A 167 -10.36 -16.13 3.47
C LEU A 167 -10.55 -16.82 4.84
N ASN A 168 -9.46 -17.31 5.45
CA ASN A 168 -9.47 -17.97 6.75
C ASN A 168 -9.93 -17.01 7.85
N ILE A 169 -9.30 -15.85 7.96
CA ILE A 169 -9.61 -14.87 9.02
C ILE A 169 -11.04 -14.31 8.87
N LEU A 170 -11.48 -14.07 7.65
CA LEU A 170 -12.84 -13.60 7.37
C LEU A 170 -13.88 -14.71 7.36
N ASN A 171 -13.45 -15.98 7.48
CA ASN A 171 -14.32 -17.15 7.36
C ASN A 171 -15.19 -17.12 6.08
N LEU A 172 -14.56 -16.83 4.95
CA LEU A 172 -15.21 -16.72 3.64
C LEU A 172 -14.77 -17.84 2.71
N LYS A 173 -15.65 -18.23 1.75
CA LYS A 173 -15.32 -19.17 0.68
C LYS A 173 -15.03 -18.42 -0.61
N LYS A 174 -13.94 -18.79 -1.31
CA LYS A 174 -13.45 -18.13 -2.53
C LYS A 174 -14.55 -17.98 -3.60
N GLU A 175 -15.36 -19.04 -3.81
CA GLU A 175 -16.41 -19.07 -4.83
C GLU A 175 -17.52 -18.03 -4.57
N ASN A 176 -17.73 -17.69 -3.30
CA ASN A 176 -18.78 -16.77 -2.89
C ASN A 176 -18.30 -15.32 -2.71
N THR A 177 -17.01 -15.06 -2.95
CA THR A 177 -16.37 -13.79 -2.58
C THR A 177 -15.83 -13.05 -3.80
N ILE A 178 -15.18 -13.74 -4.74
CA ILE A 178 -14.54 -13.10 -5.90
C ILE A 178 -15.59 -12.51 -6.84
N PHE A 179 -15.31 -11.28 -7.34
CA PHE A 179 -16.16 -10.46 -8.21
C PHE A 179 -17.48 -10.02 -7.59
N LYS A 180 -17.67 -10.17 -6.27
CA LYS A 180 -18.82 -9.62 -5.55
C LYS A 180 -18.47 -8.33 -4.86
N SER A 181 -19.49 -7.49 -4.59
CA SER A 181 -19.33 -6.26 -3.83
C SER A 181 -18.85 -6.57 -2.41
N ALA A 182 -17.76 -5.93 -2.00
CA ALA A 182 -17.27 -6.03 -0.64
C ALA A 182 -18.29 -5.47 0.38
N GLU A 183 -19.11 -4.52 -0.03
CA GLU A 183 -20.19 -3.95 0.79
C GLU A 183 -21.28 -4.98 1.08
N GLU A 184 -21.71 -5.76 0.07
CA GLU A 184 -22.72 -6.82 0.26
C GLU A 184 -22.20 -7.92 1.21
N ILE A 185 -20.95 -8.34 1.05
CA ILE A 185 -20.35 -9.36 1.91
C ILE A 185 -20.17 -8.82 3.33
N SER A 186 -19.84 -7.54 3.48
CA SER A 186 -19.66 -6.86 4.76
C SER A 186 -20.92 -6.83 5.61
N LEU A 187 -22.11 -6.95 5.02
CA LEU A 187 -23.37 -7.06 5.78
C LEU A 187 -23.41 -8.28 6.70
N LYS A 188 -22.70 -9.34 6.33
CA LYS A 188 -22.64 -10.62 7.07
C LYS A 188 -21.30 -10.86 7.77
N ASN A 189 -20.36 -9.90 7.69
CA ASN A 189 -19.02 -10.05 8.22
C ASN A 189 -18.55 -8.75 8.87
N ASP A 190 -18.52 -8.73 10.20
CA ASP A 190 -18.21 -7.53 10.99
C ASP A 190 -16.77 -7.01 10.78
N LEU A 191 -15.81 -7.93 10.61
CA LEU A 191 -14.42 -7.55 10.36
C LEU A 191 -14.29 -6.88 8.98
N LEU A 192 -14.86 -7.48 7.94
CA LEU A 192 -14.85 -6.88 6.60
C LEU A 192 -15.58 -5.52 6.60
N ARG A 193 -16.70 -5.41 7.34
CA ARG A 193 -17.43 -4.14 7.51
C ARG A 193 -16.53 -3.07 8.12
N LYS A 194 -15.78 -3.39 9.16
CA LYS A 194 -14.83 -2.47 9.78
C LYS A 194 -13.77 -2.02 8.76
N LEU A 195 -13.18 -2.94 8.02
CA LEU A 195 -12.14 -2.66 7.02
C LEU A 195 -12.65 -1.75 5.88
N ILE A 196 -13.83 -2.04 5.35
CA ILE A 196 -14.44 -1.22 4.27
C ILE A 196 -14.81 0.18 4.79
N ARG A 197 -15.31 0.29 6.03
CA ARG A 197 -15.61 1.59 6.64
C ARG A 197 -14.35 2.43 6.84
N GLU A 198 -13.26 1.82 7.28
CA GLU A 198 -11.97 2.50 7.46
C GLU A 198 -11.34 2.92 6.13
N LEU A 199 -11.51 2.13 5.05
CA LEU A 199 -11.06 2.47 3.70
C LEU A 199 -11.69 3.80 3.20
N VAL A 200 -12.93 4.08 3.59
CA VAL A 200 -13.67 5.30 3.18
C VAL A 200 -13.43 6.47 4.14
N SER A 201 -12.88 6.21 5.31
CA SER A 201 -12.68 7.24 6.34
C SER A 201 -11.49 8.14 6.00
N PRO A 202 -11.63 9.48 6.07
CA PRO A 202 -10.52 10.42 5.87
C PRO A 202 -9.42 10.29 6.95
N ASN A 203 -9.71 9.61 8.07
CA ASN A 203 -8.77 9.42 9.18
C ASN A 203 -8.90 7.98 9.70
N PRO A 204 -8.25 7.00 9.04
CA PRO A 204 -8.34 5.60 9.45
C PRO A 204 -7.80 5.44 10.87
N GLN A 205 -8.55 4.70 11.70
CA GLN A 205 -8.13 4.40 13.07
C GLN A 205 -6.78 3.67 13.05
N LYS A 206 -5.78 4.23 13.75
CA LYS A 206 -4.44 3.63 13.87
C LYS A 206 -4.39 2.47 14.86
N GLU A 207 -5.50 2.16 15.53
CA GLU A 207 -5.54 1.12 16.55
C GLU A 207 -5.50 -0.29 15.94
N PRO A 208 -4.70 -1.20 16.52
CA PRO A 208 -4.66 -2.58 16.06
C PRO A 208 -6.02 -3.26 16.16
N ILE A 209 -6.36 -4.03 15.14
CA ILE A 209 -7.57 -4.84 15.12
C ILE A 209 -7.29 -6.14 15.89
N LYS A 210 -8.12 -6.42 16.88
CA LYS A 210 -8.05 -7.64 17.68
C LYS A 210 -8.93 -8.69 17.04
N ILE A 211 -8.36 -9.82 16.66
CA ILE A 211 -9.07 -10.93 16.02
C ILE A 211 -8.84 -12.20 16.85
N TYR A 212 -9.91 -12.93 17.11
CA TYR A 212 -9.87 -14.22 17.76
C TYR A 212 -9.89 -15.31 16.69
N ALA A 213 -8.75 -15.93 16.41
CA ALA A 213 -8.61 -17.02 15.46
C ALA A 213 -7.81 -18.16 16.12
N ASP A 214 -8.17 -19.41 15.84
CA ASP A 214 -7.52 -20.62 16.33
C ASP A 214 -7.32 -20.66 17.85
N ASN A 215 -8.32 -20.21 18.62
CA ASN A 215 -8.28 -20.09 20.08
C ASN A 215 -7.16 -19.17 20.60
N LYS A 216 -6.59 -18.33 19.78
CA LYS A 216 -5.61 -17.31 20.15
C LYS A 216 -6.10 -15.93 19.76
N GLU A 217 -5.77 -14.98 20.63
CA GLU A 217 -5.96 -13.58 20.38
C GLU A 217 -4.80 -13.07 19.53
N SER A 218 -5.11 -12.55 18.33
CA SER A 218 -4.12 -12.03 17.40
C SER A 218 -4.38 -10.56 17.09
N TYR A 219 -3.32 -9.80 16.95
CA TYR A 219 -3.37 -8.36 16.68
C TYR A 219 -2.94 -8.09 15.26
N PHE A 220 -3.79 -7.35 14.51
CA PHE A 220 -3.51 -6.99 13.13
C PHE A 220 -3.53 -5.46 12.96
N LYS A 221 -2.60 -4.97 12.15
CA LYS A 221 -2.59 -3.58 11.70
C LYS A 221 -3.07 -3.53 10.25
N ALA A 222 -4.18 -2.84 9.99
CA ALA A 222 -4.67 -2.63 8.64
C ALA A 222 -3.83 -1.56 7.93
N SER A 223 -3.52 -1.83 6.66
CA SER A 223 -2.88 -0.88 5.74
C SER A 223 -3.71 -0.82 4.46
N TYR A 224 -3.99 0.39 4.00
CA TYR A 224 -4.79 0.66 2.82
C TYR A 224 -3.90 1.29 1.77
N ILE A 225 -3.82 0.66 0.59
CA ILE A 225 -2.97 1.10 -0.52
C ILE A 225 -3.88 1.35 -1.71
N GLU A 226 -3.85 2.56 -2.24
CA GLU A 226 -4.49 2.92 -3.50
C GLU A 226 -3.54 2.56 -4.65
N ILE A 227 -4.07 1.89 -5.68
CA ILE A 227 -3.30 1.48 -6.85
C ILE A 227 -3.76 2.30 -8.05
N ASP A 228 -2.85 3.09 -8.59
CA ASP A 228 -3.07 3.94 -9.75
C ASP A 228 -2.26 3.42 -10.95
N ASN A 229 -2.82 3.59 -12.14
CA ASN A 229 -2.10 3.34 -13.37
C ASN A 229 -1.28 4.60 -13.74
N THR A 230 0.02 4.55 -13.43
CA THR A 230 0.98 5.62 -13.79
C THR A 230 1.48 5.44 -15.23
N ASN A 231 0.61 5.33 -16.22
CA ASN A 231 1.03 5.42 -17.59
C ASN A 231 1.47 6.87 -17.90
N HIS A 232 2.71 7.03 -18.33
CA HIS A 232 3.36 8.31 -18.63
C HIS A 232 2.66 9.18 -19.69
N ASP A 233 1.59 8.69 -20.34
CA ASP A 233 0.90 9.36 -21.45
C ASP A 233 -0.49 9.93 -21.10
N SER A 234 -0.98 9.76 -19.86
CA SER A 234 -2.27 10.32 -19.43
C SER A 234 -2.08 11.41 -18.38
N GLU A 235 -2.70 12.57 -18.58
CA GLU A 235 -2.65 13.73 -17.66
C GLU A 235 -3.35 13.47 -16.30
N GLU A 236 -4.19 12.44 -16.18
CA GLU A 236 -4.79 12.02 -14.90
C GLU A 236 -4.50 10.53 -14.65
N PRO A 237 -4.05 10.17 -13.42
CA PRO A 237 -3.84 8.77 -13.05
C PRO A 237 -5.19 8.03 -12.99
N GLU A 238 -5.32 6.98 -13.79
CA GLU A 238 -6.49 6.10 -13.75
C GLU A 238 -6.41 5.21 -12.48
N LYS A 239 -7.40 5.31 -11.60
CA LYS A 239 -7.48 4.48 -10.39
C LYS A 239 -7.80 3.04 -10.77
N LEU A 240 -6.89 2.12 -10.46
CA LEU A 240 -7.06 0.68 -10.69
C LEU A 240 -7.79 -0.03 -9.54
N GLY A 241 -7.77 0.56 -8.33
CA GLY A 241 -8.44 0.01 -7.17
C GLY A 241 -7.69 0.17 -5.86
N HIS A 242 -8.02 -0.67 -4.88
CA HIS A 242 -7.45 -0.60 -3.53
C HIS A 242 -6.96 -1.97 -3.08
N VAL A 243 -5.91 -1.99 -2.28
CA VAL A 243 -5.44 -3.20 -1.58
C VAL A 243 -5.49 -2.97 -0.08
N ILE A 244 -6.12 -3.89 0.63
CA ILE A 244 -6.15 -3.95 2.09
C ILE A 244 -5.20 -5.06 2.53
N ILE A 245 -4.24 -4.73 3.39
CA ILE A 245 -3.30 -5.68 3.96
C ILE A 245 -3.46 -5.65 5.49
N LEU A 246 -3.65 -6.82 6.09
CA LEU A 246 -3.71 -6.98 7.54
C LEU A 246 -2.38 -7.57 8.03
N LYS A 247 -1.45 -6.70 8.42
CA LYS A 247 -0.17 -7.15 8.95
C LYS A 247 -0.34 -7.73 10.34
N ASN A 248 0.06 -8.99 10.54
CA ASN A 248 0.07 -9.61 11.86
C ASN A 248 1.17 -8.96 12.73
N ILE A 249 0.78 -8.34 13.83
CA ILE A 249 1.67 -7.68 14.81
C ILE A 249 1.59 -8.33 16.19
N THR A 250 1.07 -9.56 16.27
CA THR A 250 0.84 -10.27 17.55
C THR A 250 2.14 -10.45 18.31
N GLU A 251 3.18 -10.99 17.67
CA GLU A 251 4.49 -11.19 18.27
C GLU A 251 5.08 -9.88 18.81
N PHE A 252 4.99 -8.81 18.02
CA PHE A 252 5.43 -7.49 18.44
C PHE A 252 4.66 -6.99 19.67
N LYS A 253 3.34 -7.16 19.70
CA LYS A 253 2.49 -6.77 20.81
C LYS A 253 2.72 -7.62 22.08
N GLU A 254 2.93 -8.91 21.92
CA GLU A 254 3.27 -9.80 23.01
C GLU A 254 4.63 -9.44 23.63
N LEU A 255 5.65 -9.20 22.78
CA LEU A 255 6.98 -8.78 23.22
C LEU A 255 6.93 -7.43 23.95
N ASP A 256 6.20 -6.46 23.41
CA ASP A 256 6.03 -5.13 24.01
C ASP A 256 5.30 -5.21 25.35
N SER A 257 4.26 -6.04 25.44
CA SER A 257 3.54 -6.30 26.69
C SER A 257 4.41 -7.04 27.71
N ALA A 258 5.18 -8.04 27.27
CA ALA A 258 6.11 -8.77 28.13
C ALA A 258 7.20 -7.84 28.67
N LYS A 259 7.81 -6.98 27.82
CA LYS A 259 8.78 -5.95 28.22
C LYS A 259 8.20 -5.03 29.29
N THR A 260 6.98 -4.52 29.06
CA THR A 260 6.30 -3.63 30.02
C THR A 260 6.05 -4.31 31.36
N THR A 261 5.55 -5.55 31.33
CA THR A 261 5.29 -6.34 32.53
C THR A 261 6.58 -6.62 33.29
N PHE A 262 7.64 -7.03 32.58
CA PHE A 262 8.95 -7.29 33.17
C PHE A 262 9.51 -6.05 33.88
N ILE A 263 9.50 -4.88 33.24
CA ILE A 263 10.00 -3.64 33.86
C ILE A 263 9.15 -3.25 35.07
N SER A 264 7.83 -3.38 34.98
CA SER A 264 6.93 -3.12 36.13
C SER A 264 7.23 -4.03 37.30
N THR A 265 7.40 -5.32 37.04
CA THR A 265 7.74 -6.31 38.10
C THR A 265 9.10 -6.00 38.71
N ILE A 266 10.14 -5.77 37.92
CA ILE A 266 11.47 -5.42 38.40
C ILE A 266 11.43 -4.13 39.25
N SER A 267 10.69 -3.11 38.82
CA SER A 267 10.56 -1.86 39.58
C SER A 267 9.93 -2.11 40.97
N HIS A 268 8.92 -2.94 41.05
CA HIS A 268 8.30 -3.33 42.33
C HIS A 268 9.25 -4.16 43.19
N GLU A 269 9.93 -5.16 42.61
CA GLU A 269 10.85 -6.04 43.32
C GLU A 269 12.12 -5.32 43.83
N LEU A 270 12.52 -4.24 43.15
CA LEU A 270 13.62 -3.36 43.60
C LEU A 270 13.17 -2.36 44.67
N LYS A 271 11.95 -1.81 44.57
CA LYS A 271 11.43 -0.81 45.50
C LYS A 271 11.38 -1.37 46.95
N THR A 272 10.95 -2.59 47.14
CA THR A 272 10.77 -3.21 48.43
C THR A 272 12.08 -3.34 49.20
N PRO A 273 13.17 -3.98 48.69
CA PRO A 273 14.43 -4.08 49.41
C PRO A 273 15.12 -2.71 49.63
N ILE A 274 15.01 -1.78 48.64
CA ILE A 274 15.58 -0.45 48.82
C ILE A 274 14.85 0.29 49.95
N SER A 275 13.51 0.20 50.01
CA SER A 275 12.74 0.83 51.07
C SER A 275 13.09 0.21 52.47
N ALA A 276 13.36 -1.08 52.52
CA ALA A 276 13.82 -1.74 53.76
C ALA A 276 15.22 -1.23 54.18
N ILE A 277 16.14 -1.05 53.22
CA ILE A 277 17.47 -0.45 53.45
C ILE A 277 17.32 0.97 54.02
N MET A 278 16.46 1.78 53.38
CA MET A 278 16.21 3.17 53.80
C MET A 278 15.63 3.22 55.22
N MET A 279 14.70 2.32 55.56
CA MET A 279 14.14 2.22 56.91
C MET A 279 15.20 1.81 57.92
N SER A 280 16.08 0.88 57.58
CA SER A 280 17.18 0.45 58.45
C SER A 280 18.17 1.60 58.70
N LEU A 281 18.48 2.41 57.65
CA LEU A 281 19.31 3.58 57.82
C LEU A 281 18.65 4.62 58.74
N GLN A 282 17.35 4.87 58.53
CA GLN A 282 16.61 5.80 59.39
C GLN A 282 16.64 5.40 60.87
N LEU A 283 16.58 4.05 61.16
CA LEU A 283 16.76 3.55 62.51
C LEU A 283 18.19 3.74 63.02
N LEU A 284 19.20 3.48 62.18
CA LEU A 284 20.62 3.72 62.54
C LEU A 284 20.93 5.21 62.85
N GLU A 285 20.26 6.15 62.16
CA GLU A 285 20.37 7.59 62.41
C GLU A 285 19.60 8.07 63.64
N ASP A 286 18.75 7.20 64.25
CA ASP A 286 17.98 7.55 65.44
C ASP A 286 18.89 7.55 66.68
N ARG A 287 19.06 8.71 67.28
CA ARG A 287 19.89 8.92 68.49
C ARG A 287 19.50 8.04 69.67
N ARG A 288 18.29 7.50 69.68
CA ARG A 288 17.81 6.60 70.70
C ARG A 288 18.50 5.21 70.66
N ILE A 289 19.02 4.81 69.48
CA ILE A 289 19.73 3.54 69.28
C ILE A 289 21.22 3.70 69.60
N GLY A 290 21.79 4.91 69.37
CA GLY A 290 23.18 5.27 69.60
C GLY A 290 23.62 6.45 68.76
N SER A 291 24.76 7.04 69.09
CA SER A 291 25.36 8.11 68.29
C SER A 291 26.34 7.51 67.27
N LEU A 292 26.21 7.89 66.04
CA LEU A 292 27.17 7.57 64.99
C LEU A 292 28.40 8.43 65.11
N ASN A 293 29.57 7.89 64.79
CA ASN A 293 30.77 8.69 64.60
C ASN A 293 30.74 9.38 63.24
N LYS A 294 31.64 10.36 63.00
CA LYS A 294 31.65 11.13 61.75
C LYS A 294 31.79 10.29 60.50
N GLU A 295 32.55 9.23 60.52
CA GLU A 295 32.75 8.34 59.37
C GLU A 295 31.46 7.49 59.11
N GLN A 296 30.81 7.04 60.17
CA GLN A 296 29.52 6.31 60.08
C GLN A 296 28.40 7.24 59.56
N GLU A 297 28.36 8.51 60.01
CA GLU A 297 27.42 9.50 59.46
C GLU A 297 27.63 9.74 57.95
N GLN A 298 28.88 9.84 57.51
CA GLN A 298 29.19 10.02 56.07
C GLN A 298 28.79 8.77 55.26
N LEU A 299 29.04 7.56 55.78
CA LEU A 299 28.64 6.30 55.14
C LEU A 299 27.11 6.18 55.05
N SER A 300 26.41 6.45 56.18
CA SER A 300 24.96 6.45 56.23
C SER A 300 24.36 7.41 55.19
N GLN A 301 24.88 8.65 55.19
CA GLN A 301 24.45 9.64 54.21
C GLN A 301 24.68 9.20 52.76
N SER A 302 25.84 8.59 52.48
CA SER A 302 26.13 8.07 51.11
C SER A 302 25.18 6.94 50.72
N ILE A 303 24.86 6.00 51.62
CA ILE A 303 23.91 4.92 51.37
C ILE A 303 22.51 5.49 51.12
N LYS A 304 22.09 6.50 51.91
CA LYS A 304 20.80 7.17 51.78
C LYS A 304 20.66 7.84 50.40
N GLU A 305 21.65 8.63 50.00
CA GLU A 305 21.65 9.32 48.70
C GLU A 305 21.58 8.33 47.52
N ASN A 306 22.30 7.19 47.60
CA ASN A 306 22.26 6.17 46.58
C ASN A 306 20.92 5.38 46.60
N GLY A 307 20.35 5.10 47.79
CA GLY A 307 19.03 4.49 47.90
C GLY A 307 17.91 5.34 47.32
N GLU A 308 17.88 6.64 47.65
CA GLU A 308 16.93 7.62 47.07
C GLU A 308 17.08 7.69 45.55
N ARG A 309 18.31 7.70 45.05
CA ARG A 309 18.58 7.69 43.63
C ARG A 309 18.04 6.46 42.93
N LEU A 310 18.21 5.28 43.47
CA LEU A 310 17.68 4.02 42.94
C LEU A 310 16.14 4.02 42.92
N LEU A 311 15.50 4.50 44.01
CA LEU A 311 14.05 4.65 44.07
C LEU A 311 13.52 5.57 42.98
N ASN A 312 14.19 6.71 42.74
CA ASN A 312 13.81 7.64 41.69
C ASN A 312 13.95 7.03 40.30
N ILE A 313 15.08 6.35 40.01
CA ILE A 313 15.31 5.71 38.70
C ILE A 313 14.26 4.62 38.45
N THR A 314 13.94 3.79 39.46
CA THR A 314 12.92 2.74 39.33
C THR A 314 11.53 3.33 39.09
N GLY A 315 11.21 4.45 39.75
CA GLY A 315 9.95 5.18 39.55
C GLY A 315 9.85 5.80 38.15
N GLU A 316 10.93 6.44 37.66
CA GLU A 316 11.00 6.98 36.31
C GLU A 316 10.84 5.87 35.26
N LEU A 317 11.52 4.75 35.42
CA LEU A 317 11.43 3.60 34.50
C LEU A 317 10.01 3.03 34.44
N LEU A 318 9.32 2.91 35.59
CA LEU A 318 7.93 2.46 35.65
C LEU A 318 6.99 3.45 34.92
N ASN A 319 7.13 4.75 35.19
CA ASN A 319 6.30 5.77 34.53
C ASN A 319 6.49 5.74 33.00
N MET A 320 7.75 5.68 32.54
CA MET A 320 8.09 5.58 31.11
C MET A 320 7.40 4.38 30.46
N THR A 321 7.45 3.20 31.10
CA THR A 321 6.85 2.01 30.50
C THR A 321 5.31 2.04 30.48
N GLN A 322 4.68 2.70 31.45
CA GLN A 322 3.22 2.89 31.44
C GLN A 322 2.80 3.81 30.28
N VAL A 323 3.57 4.85 30.01
CA VAL A 323 3.33 5.75 28.86
C VAL A 323 3.53 5.00 27.54
N GLU A 324 4.67 4.30 27.35
CA GLU A 324 4.96 3.51 26.14
C GLU A 324 3.87 2.49 25.81
N ALA A 325 3.37 1.82 26.81
CA ALA A 325 2.32 0.81 26.64
C ALA A 325 0.92 1.41 26.38
N GLY A 326 0.78 2.76 26.38
CA GLY A 326 -0.54 3.41 26.32
C GLY A 326 -1.44 3.07 27.50
N LYS A 327 -0.86 2.60 28.61
CA LYS A 327 -1.56 2.18 29.83
C LYS A 327 -1.60 3.27 30.90
N LEU A 328 -1.20 4.50 30.55
CA LEU A 328 -1.27 5.61 31.49
C LEU A 328 -2.74 5.93 31.80
N GLN A 329 -3.18 5.56 32.97
CA GLN A 329 -4.50 5.93 33.48
C GLN A 329 -4.38 7.23 34.25
N LEU A 330 -5.05 8.26 33.79
CA LEU A 330 -5.16 9.54 34.48
C LEU A 330 -6.36 9.54 35.40
N MET A 331 -6.19 10.11 36.59
CA MET A 331 -7.28 10.36 37.56
C MET A 331 -7.47 11.88 37.74
N PRO A 332 -8.04 12.57 36.73
CA PRO A 332 -8.14 14.02 36.77
C PRO A 332 -9.13 14.48 37.83
N LYS A 333 -8.73 15.52 38.56
CA LYS A 333 -9.55 16.22 39.55
C LYS A 333 -9.38 17.71 39.44
N ILE A 334 -10.36 18.46 39.92
CA ILE A 334 -10.28 19.92 39.96
C ILE A 334 -9.23 20.32 40.98
N THR A 335 -8.16 20.96 40.52
CA THR A 335 -6.98 21.30 41.33
C THR A 335 -6.62 22.77 41.13
N ARG A 336 -6.24 23.47 42.18
CA ARG A 336 -5.70 24.81 42.07
C ARG A 336 -4.21 24.74 41.75
N PRO A 337 -3.70 25.51 40.77
CA PRO A 337 -2.28 25.52 40.42
C PRO A 337 -1.35 25.79 41.60
N ILE A 338 -1.76 26.64 42.54
CA ILE A 338 -0.96 26.96 43.73
C ILE A 338 -0.68 25.72 44.59
N GLU A 339 -1.65 24.80 44.72
CA GLU A 339 -1.46 23.58 45.51
C GLU A 339 -0.37 22.67 44.91
N LEU A 340 -0.27 22.64 43.58
CA LEU A 340 0.78 21.90 42.86
C LEU A 340 2.16 22.57 43.04
N ILE A 341 2.17 23.90 42.98
CA ILE A 341 3.39 24.70 43.15
C ILE A 341 3.94 24.53 44.60
N GLU A 342 3.08 24.68 45.61
CA GLU A 342 3.46 24.51 47.02
C GLU A 342 4.01 23.10 47.29
N TYR A 343 3.35 22.08 46.69
CA TYR A 343 3.84 20.71 46.78
C TYR A 343 5.24 20.55 46.20
N ALA A 344 5.46 21.07 44.97
CA ALA A 344 6.75 20.97 44.28
C ALA A 344 7.86 21.71 45.03
N ILE A 345 7.58 22.89 45.62
CA ILE A 345 8.51 23.66 46.47
C ILE A 345 8.88 22.85 47.71
N LYS A 346 7.85 22.38 48.47
CA LYS A 346 8.07 21.59 49.67
C LYS A 346 8.91 20.35 49.42
N ALA A 347 8.64 19.64 48.31
CA ALA A 347 9.40 18.48 47.89
C ALA A 347 10.88 18.72 47.61
N ASN A 348 11.21 19.96 47.19
CA ASN A 348 12.58 20.36 46.82
C ASN A 348 13.27 21.29 47.85
N GLN A 349 12.61 21.61 48.95
CA GLN A 349 13.13 22.59 49.94
C GLN A 349 14.50 22.17 50.49
N VAL A 350 14.67 20.93 50.93
CA VAL A 350 15.96 20.44 51.48
C VAL A 350 17.09 20.57 50.41
N GLN A 351 16.76 20.32 49.16
CA GLN A 351 17.75 20.48 48.08
C GLN A 351 18.08 21.95 47.81
N ALA A 352 17.08 22.82 47.82
CA ALA A 352 17.27 24.26 47.66
C ALA A 352 18.14 24.80 48.79
N ASP A 353 17.89 24.45 50.04
CA ASP A 353 18.68 24.85 51.21
C ASP A 353 20.13 24.35 51.11
N LYS A 354 20.35 23.09 50.66
CA LYS A 354 21.71 22.53 50.45
C LYS A 354 22.56 23.30 49.49
N PHE A 355 21.94 23.92 48.45
CA PHE A 355 22.61 24.70 47.42
C PHE A 355 22.46 26.24 47.63
N ASN A 356 21.86 26.68 48.73
CA ASN A 356 21.50 28.06 49.02
C ASN A 356 20.71 28.73 47.92
N ILE A 357 19.75 27.99 47.31
CA ILE A 357 18.88 28.52 46.25
C ILE A 357 17.62 29.12 46.89
N HIS A 358 17.34 30.38 46.55
CA HIS A 358 16.09 31.04 46.95
C HIS A 358 14.98 30.74 45.94
N ILE A 359 13.84 30.16 46.40
CA ILE A 359 12.67 29.88 45.55
C ILE A 359 11.66 31.03 45.72
N GLU A 360 11.38 31.74 44.65
CA GLU A 360 10.39 32.81 44.56
C GLU A 360 9.12 32.31 43.91
N VAL A 361 7.96 32.72 44.41
CA VAL A 361 6.64 32.35 43.86
C VAL A 361 5.98 33.57 43.25
N ASP A 362 5.72 33.51 41.95
CA ASP A 362 5.02 34.52 41.17
C ASP A 362 3.64 33.97 40.76
N TYR A 363 2.69 34.04 41.69
CA TYR A 363 1.37 33.44 41.53
C TYR A 363 0.28 34.50 41.42
N ASP A 364 -0.50 34.43 40.31
CA ASP A 364 -1.70 35.23 40.13
C ASP A 364 -2.92 34.52 40.78
N GLU A 365 -3.51 35.16 41.80
CA GLU A 365 -4.68 34.63 42.53
C GLU A 365 -5.92 34.38 41.66
N ASN A 366 -6.00 35.08 40.52
CA ASN A 366 -7.09 34.92 39.54
C ASN A 366 -6.91 33.72 38.63
N THR A 367 -5.80 32.95 38.76
CA THR A 367 -5.53 31.76 37.93
C THR A 367 -6.64 30.72 38.11
N LYS A 368 -7.22 30.32 37.01
CA LYS A 368 -8.30 29.31 36.98
C LYS A 368 -7.83 27.94 37.48
N LYS A 369 -8.79 27.17 37.99
CA LYS A 369 -8.57 25.78 38.38
C LYS A 369 -8.33 24.92 37.14
N LEU A 370 -7.54 23.88 37.27
CA LEU A 370 -7.22 22.89 36.26
C LEU A 370 -7.99 21.60 36.52
N PHE A 371 -8.37 20.92 35.46
CA PHE A 371 -8.92 19.54 35.55
C PHE A 371 -7.82 18.55 35.14
N VAL A 372 -7.00 18.12 36.09
CA VAL A 372 -5.79 17.34 35.88
C VAL A 372 -5.58 16.27 36.95
N ASP A 373 -4.80 15.24 36.61
CA ASP A 373 -4.24 14.33 37.60
C ASP A 373 -3.17 15.08 38.40
N SER A 374 -3.55 15.49 39.61
CA SER A 374 -2.68 16.33 40.46
C SER A 374 -1.37 15.65 40.83
N ASP A 375 -1.34 14.32 40.96
CA ASP A 375 -0.13 13.60 41.35
C ASP A 375 0.88 13.59 40.19
N LYS A 376 0.38 13.42 38.95
CA LYS A 376 1.22 13.46 37.75
C LYS A 376 1.75 14.86 37.47
N ILE A 377 0.91 15.89 37.58
CA ILE A 377 1.37 17.28 37.36
C ILE A 377 2.27 17.77 38.49
N ALA A 378 1.99 17.39 39.74
CA ALA A 378 2.89 17.68 40.86
C ALA A 378 4.27 17.03 40.64
N TRP A 379 4.31 15.80 40.13
CA TRP A 379 5.55 15.15 39.76
C TRP A 379 6.31 15.92 38.66
N VAL A 380 5.61 16.38 37.62
CA VAL A 380 6.20 17.23 36.56
C VAL A 380 6.84 18.48 37.16
N LEU A 381 6.10 19.23 38.00
CA LEU A 381 6.62 20.45 38.61
C LEU A 381 7.79 20.16 39.57
N THR A 382 7.74 19.09 40.35
CA THR A 382 8.83 18.64 41.20
C THR A 382 10.10 18.39 40.40
N ASN A 383 9.98 17.70 39.25
CA ASN A 383 11.10 17.44 38.35
C ASN A 383 11.68 18.74 37.73
N LEU A 384 10.80 19.65 37.29
CA LEU A 384 11.24 20.94 36.73
C LEU A 384 11.96 21.81 37.78
N VAL A 385 11.44 21.90 39.03
CA VAL A 385 12.04 22.64 40.13
C VAL A 385 13.37 22.00 40.54
N SER A 386 13.44 20.67 40.65
CA SER A 386 14.68 19.95 40.92
C SER A 386 15.76 20.23 39.87
N ASN A 387 15.37 20.22 38.59
CA ASN A 387 16.30 20.61 37.53
C ASN A 387 16.75 22.06 37.63
N ALA A 388 15.84 23.00 37.87
CA ALA A 388 16.15 24.40 38.05
C ALA A 388 17.16 24.61 39.18
N ILE A 389 17.00 23.93 40.34
CA ILE A 389 17.94 23.99 41.46
C ILE A 389 19.31 23.41 41.06
N ARG A 390 19.35 22.26 40.43
CA ARG A 390 20.60 21.56 40.04
C ARG A 390 21.44 22.32 39.00
N TYR A 391 20.79 23.08 38.11
CA TYR A 391 21.46 23.81 37.04
C TYR A 391 21.68 25.28 37.40
N SER A 392 21.12 25.79 38.50
CA SER A 392 21.38 27.11 39.02
C SER A 392 22.81 27.26 39.55
N LYS A 393 23.26 28.48 39.67
CA LYS A 393 24.52 28.83 40.38
C LYS A 393 24.27 28.78 41.88
N GLU A 394 25.28 28.46 42.65
CA GLU A 394 25.25 28.58 44.12
C GLU A 394 24.79 29.98 44.55
N ASN A 395 23.97 30.08 45.60
CA ASN A 395 23.31 31.32 46.05
C ASN A 395 22.41 31.98 44.95
N GLY A 396 21.94 31.19 44.00
CA GLY A 396 21.05 31.65 42.95
C GLY A 396 19.58 31.69 43.36
N ARG A 397 18.72 31.98 42.39
CA ARG A 397 17.28 31.95 42.61
C ARG A 397 16.56 31.09 41.53
N VAL A 398 15.41 30.57 41.89
CA VAL A 398 14.46 29.89 41.00
C VAL A 398 13.11 30.58 41.17
N ILE A 399 12.46 30.92 40.07
CA ILE A 399 11.11 31.48 40.10
C ILE A 399 10.14 30.42 39.57
N ILE A 400 9.07 30.18 40.31
CA ILE A 400 7.94 29.37 39.87
C ILE A 400 6.68 30.23 39.89
N GLY A 401 5.98 30.27 38.78
CA GLY A 401 4.82 31.16 38.69
C GLY A 401 3.74 30.66 37.75
N THR A 402 2.64 31.41 37.71
CA THR A 402 1.52 31.15 36.82
C THR A 402 1.17 32.37 36.00
N HIS A 403 0.66 32.12 34.80
CA HIS A 403 0.09 33.14 33.94
C HIS A 403 -1.18 32.60 33.29
N GLN A 404 -2.24 33.41 33.26
CA GLN A 404 -3.51 33.05 32.65
C GLN A 404 -3.63 33.65 31.26
N ASP A 405 -3.78 32.83 30.23
CA ASP A 405 -4.03 33.27 28.86
C ASP A 405 -5.34 32.65 28.34
N GLY A 406 -6.41 33.40 28.45
CA GLY A 406 -7.74 32.94 28.04
C GLY A 406 -8.23 31.70 28.79
N ASN A 407 -8.29 30.56 28.10
CA ASN A 407 -8.64 29.25 28.66
C ASN A 407 -7.42 28.36 28.91
N MET A 408 -6.21 28.91 28.77
CA MET A 408 -4.98 28.20 29.06
C MET A 408 -4.35 28.78 30.33
N VAL A 409 -3.86 27.91 31.17
CA VAL A 409 -3.02 28.24 32.33
C VAL A 409 -1.61 27.82 32.01
N GLU A 410 -0.70 28.80 32.05
CA GLU A 410 0.73 28.56 32.02
C GLU A 410 1.25 28.43 33.43
N ILE A 411 2.01 27.37 33.71
CA ILE A 411 2.84 27.26 34.91
C ILE A 411 4.27 27.23 34.44
N TYR A 412 5.13 28.08 34.97
CA TYR A 412 6.52 28.12 34.55
C TYR A 412 7.49 27.98 35.73
N VAL A 413 8.65 27.40 35.42
CA VAL A 413 9.80 27.30 36.31
C VAL A 413 11.00 27.92 35.62
N GLN A 414 11.57 28.95 36.20
CA GLN A 414 12.69 29.71 35.65
C GLN A 414 13.92 29.63 36.53
N ASP A 415 15.03 29.20 35.98
CA ASP A 415 16.36 29.26 36.56
C ASP A 415 17.21 30.34 35.90
N PHE A 416 18.28 30.78 36.61
CA PHE A 416 19.26 31.74 36.13
C PHE A 416 20.66 31.10 36.05
N GLY A 417 20.67 29.83 35.64
CA GLY A 417 21.86 29.00 35.54
C GLY A 417 22.63 29.16 34.22
N LYS A 418 23.14 28.03 33.74
CA LYS A 418 23.97 27.97 32.53
C LYS A 418 23.21 28.21 31.24
N GLY A 419 21.89 28.00 31.27
CA GLY A 419 21.07 27.94 30.07
C GLY A 419 21.36 26.71 29.17
N ILE A 420 20.62 26.62 28.10
CA ILE A 420 20.64 25.50 27.15
C ILE A 420 20.88 26.06 25.74
N ASP A 421 21.81 25.47 25.02
CA ASP A 421 22.08 25.84 23.62
C ASP A 421 20.81 25.57 22.77
N PRO A 422 20.40 26.51 21.91
CA PRO A 422 19.21 26.35 21.05
C PRO A 422 19.15 25.05 20.25
N ARG A 423 20.32 24.49 19.88
CA ARG A 423 20.40 23.21 19.18
C ARG A 423 19.80 22.03 19.95
N TYR A 424 19.73 22.15 21.28
CA TYR A 424 19.24 21.10 22.16
C TYR A 424 17.83 21.31 22.69
N HIS A 425 17.15 22.44 22.38
CA HIS A 425 15.83 22.76 22.94
C HIS A 425 14.76 21.70 22.62
N GLN A 426 14.88 21.02 21.48
CA GLN A 426 14.01 19.89 21.15
C GLN A 426 14.51 18.60 21.79
N SER A 427 15.80 18.33 21.69
CA SER A 427 16.39 17.06 22.12
C SER A 427 16.40 16.85 23.63
N ILE A 428 16.31 17.90 24.45
CA ILE A 428 16.24 17.75 25.93
C ILE A 428 14.99 17.00 26.39
N PHE A 429 13.97 16.88 25.54
CA PHE A 429 12.76 16.09 25.79
C PHE A 429 12.85 14.67 25.22
N ASP A 430 13.95 14.32 24.53
CA ASP A 430 14.18 12.97 24.06
C ASP A 430 14.63 12.08 25.23
N ARG A 431 14.25 10.81 25.15
CA ARG A 431 14.57 9.83 26.20
C ARG A 431 16.07 9.58 26.29
N TYR A 432 16.60 9.51 27.52
CA TYR A 432 18.02 9.30 27.80
C TYR A 432 18.95 10.43 27.30
N PHE A 433 18.38 11.49 26.71
CA PHE A 433 19.19 12.61 26.22
C PHE A 433 19.72 13.45 27.38
N ARG A 434 20.96 13.86 27.26
CA ARG A 434 21.65 14.77 28.17
C ARG A 434 22.55 15.70 27.37
N VAL A 435 22.53 16.98 27.71
CA VAL A 435 23.40 17.96 27.06
C VAL A 435 24.87 17.55 27.23
N PRO A 436 25.66 17.39 26.13
CA PRO A 436 27.04 16.97 26.20
C PRO A 436 27.86 17.89 27.11
N GLY A 437 28.80 17.32 27.91
CA GLY A 437 29.63 18.05 28.83
C GLY A 437 28.99 18.40 30.17
N THR A 438 27.74 17.99 30.43
CA THR A 438 27.09 18.22 31.71
C THR A 438 27.61 17.25 32.78
N LYS A 439 28.15 17.83 33.91
CA LYS A 439 28.62 17.04 35.07
C LYS A 439 27.49 16.65 36.03
N VAL A 440 26.30 17.26 35.90
CA VAL A 440 25.14 16.95 36.75
C VAL A 440 24.63 15.54 36.45
N GLN A 441 24.54 14.70 37.46
CA GLN A 441 24.07 13.33 37.32
C GLN A 441 22.54 13.29 37.10
N GLY A 442 22.08 12.39 36.22
CA GLY A 442 20.65 12.19 35.96
C GLY A 442 20.41 11.04 34.97
N SER A 443 19.22 10.46 34.98
CA SER A 443 18.77 9.37 34.08
C SER A 443 18.57 9.82 32.63
N GLY A 444 18.24 11.11 32.41
CA GLY A 444 17.78 11.65 31.12
C GLY A 444 16.32 11.30 30.79
N LEU A 445 15.55 10.80 31.76
CA LEU A 445 14.15 10.42 31.59
C LEU A 445 13.15 11.47 32.12
N GLY A 446 13.55 12.27 33.11
CA GLY A 446 12.64 13.18 33.79
C GLY A 446 11.90 14.15 32.87
N LEU A 447 12.58 14.82 31.94
CA LEU A 447 11.94 15.78 31.00
C LEU A 447 11.05 15.08 29.95
N SER A 448 11.46 13.92 29.45
CA SER A 448 10.64 13.16 28.51
C SER A 448 9.35 12.68 29.16
N ILE A 449 9.41 12.12 30.37
CA ILE A 449 8.23 11.69 31.15
C ILE A 449 7.35 12.91 31.49
N SER A 450 7.96 14.05 31.84
CA SER A 450 7.24 15.30 32.10
C SER A 450 6.44 15.72 30.88
N LYS A 451 7.04 15.69 29.69
CA LYS A 451 6.36 15.97 28.44
C LYS A 451 5.23 15.01 28.14
N ASP A 452 5.48 13.70 28.28
CA ASP A 452 4.47 12.66 28.09
C ASP A 452 3.24 12.87 29.02
N PHE A 453 3.45 13.20 30.29
CA PHE A 453 2.37 13.48 31.23
C PHE A 453 1.56 14.71 30.86
N VAL A 454 2.22 15.77 30.43
CA VAL A 454 1.57 17.00 30.02
C VAL A 454 0.75 16.79 28.75
N GLU A 455 1.32 16.10 27.77
CA GLU A 455 0.62 15.77 26.50
C GLU A 455 -0.58 14.84 26.75
N ALA A 456 -0.49 13.91 27.69
CA ALA A 456 -1.62 13.07 28.11
C ALA A 456 -2.80 13.88 28.70
N HIS A 457 -2.52 15.08 29.27
CA HIS A 457 -3.53 16.01 29.72
C HIS A 457 -4.00 16.99 28.62
N GLY A 458 -3.56 16.79 27.37
CA GLY A 458 -3.87 17.70 26.25
C GLY A 458 -3.15 19.05 26.33
N GLY A 459 -2.07 19.15 27.14
CA GLY A 459 -1.24 20.31 27.30
C GLY A 459 0.04 20.28 26.46
N THR A 460 0.93 21.28 26.69
CA THR A 460 2.24 21.37 26.06
C THR A 460 3.31 21.74 27.07
N LEU A 461 4.51 21.13 26.92
CA LEU A 461 5.70 21.48 27.68
C LEU A 461 6.77 22.04 26.73
N SER A 462 7.26 23.25 27.01
CA SER A 462 8.24 23.92 26.18
C SER A 462 9.36 24.54 27.04
N VAL A 463 10.44 24.98 26.40
CA VAL A 463 11.56 25.65 27.03
C VAL A 463 11.94 26.91 26.27
N GLU A 464 12.22 27.97 27.01
CA GLU A 464 12.87 29.20 26.55
C GLU A 464 14.20 29.30 27.29
N SER A 465 15.32 29.30 26.57
CA SER A 465 16.61 29.27 27.20
C SER A 465 17.67 29.98 26.34
N GLU A 466 18.61 30.63 27.01
CA GLU A 466 19.77 31.24 26.37
C GLU A 466 21.03 30.92 27.19
N LEU A 467 22.10 30.55 26.50
CA LEU A 467 23.36 30.21 27.15
C LEU A 467 23.84 31.38 28.04
N GLY A 468 24.13 31.09 29.31
CA GLY A 468 24.60 32.04 30.32
C GLY A 468 23.50 32.83 31.00
N LYS A 469 22.23 32.80 30.54
CA LYS A 469 21.10 33.53 31.13
C LYS A 469 20.15 32.67 31.94
N GLY A 470 20.15 31.36 31.72
CA GLY A 470 19.27 30.40 32.38
C GLY A 470 18.21 29.83 31.47
N SER A 471 17.24 29.13 32.05
CA SER A 471 16.18 28.46 31.32
C SER A 471 14.82 28.67 31.97
N ARG A 472 13.77 28.80 31.17
CA ARG A 472 12.37 28.87 31.59
C ARG A 472 11.62 27.74 30.95
N PHE A 473 11.16 26.78 31.74
CA PHE A 473 10.30 25.73 31.33
C PHE A 473 8.85 26.14 31.52
N ILE A 474 8.02 25.97 30.49
CA ILE A 474 6.66 26.46 30.44
C ILE A 474 5.72 25.28 30.18
N LEU A 475 4.84 25.06 31.13
CA LEU A 475 3.77 24.05 31.10
C LEU A 475 2.44 24.73 30.81
N ARG A 476 1.80 24.44 29.68
CA ARG A 476 0.49 24.96 29.30
C ARG A 476 -0.57 23.88 29.43
N LEU A 477 -1.62 24.17 30.19
CA LEU A 477 -2.75 23.27 30.42
C LEU A 477 -4.07 24.01 30.20
N LYS A 478 -5.10 23.28 29.79
CA LYS A 478 -6.43 23.84 29.62
C LYS A 478 -7.15 23.94 30.99
N SER A 479 -7.73 25.12 31.24
CA SER A 479 -8.53 25.41 32.45
C SER A 479 -9.94 24.86 32.37
#